data_f1b43f50ddac17159380408ba351d842
#
_entry.id   f1b43f50ddac17159380408ba351d842
#
_cell.length_a   1.000
_cell.length_b   1.000
_cell.length_c   1.000
_cell.angle_alpha   90.00
_cell.angle_beta   90.00
_cell.angle_gamma   90.00
#
_symmetry.space_group_name_H-M   'P 1'
#
loop_
_entity.id
_entity.type
_entity.pdbx_description
1 polymer ?
#
loop_
_entity_poly.entity_id
_entity_poly.type
_entity_poly.pdbx_seq_one_letter_code
_entity_poly.pdbx_strand_id
1 'polypeptide(L)'
;MIYIPHSTLTVMEFYRQLCDEFSLDVMYSKRKNFKAIQDEIKRLVIEKRITPVIIIDEANYLPFAILNDLKILLNFEMDSKDNVILLLVGQKTFLNTLSLKSNESLKQRVSINYNLGPLTKDEARYYIDQKLQAAGLNTPIMSIEAYNQIINAANGVPRVINQVMDKALLLLCNSKGTEITETMAMEAINEVSL
;
A
#
# COMPACT_ATOMS: atom_id res chain seq x y z
N MET A 1 9.55 -10.02 -7.84
CA MET A 1 8.52 -9.39 -6.99
C MET A 1 7.28 -9.25 -7.85
N ILE A 2 6.14 -9.65 -7.34
CA ILE A 2 4.85 -9.68 -8.03
C ILE A 2 3.93 -8.71 -7.27
N TYR A 3 3.32 -7.77 -7.98
CA TYR A 3 2.45 -6.76 -7.36
C TYR A 3 1.06 -6.78 -7.99
N ILE A 4 0.04 -6.97 -7.14
CA ILE A 4 -1.37 -6.98 -7.53
C ILE A 4 -2.04 -5.73 -6.96
N PRO A 5 -2.26 -4.69 -7.78
CA PRO A 5 -2.80 -3.40 -7.34
C PRO A 5 -4.33 -3.41 -7.16
N HIS A 6 -5.03 -4.37 -7.76
CA HIS A 6 -6.50 -4.44 -7.76
C HIS A 6 -6.99 -5.70 -7.07
N SER A 7 -7.76 -5.52 -5.99
CA SER A 7 -8.32 -6.62 -5.20
C SER A 7 -9.80 -6.89 -5.47
N THR A 8 -10.45 -6.13 -6.35
CA THR A 8 -11.86 -6.31 -6.75
C THR A 8 -12.03 -7.30 -7.90
N LEU A 9 -11.20 -8.34 -7.93
CA LEU A 9 -11.14 -9.32 -9.00
C LEU A 9 -12.08 -10.51 -8.74
N THR A 10 -12.61 -11.09 -9.81
CA THR A 10 -13.15 -12.45 -9.74
C THR A 10 -12.00 -13.44 -9.51
N VAL A 11 -12.31 -14.63 -9.01
CA VAL A 11 -11.29 -15.68 -8.77
C VAL A 11 -10.49 -15.98 -10.04
N MET A 12 -11.16 -16.02 -11.20
CA MET A 12 -10.47 -16.32 -12.47
C MET A 12 -9.54 -15.18 -12.90
N GLU A 13 -9.96 -13.94 -12.73
CA GLU A 13 -9.13 -12.77 -13.04
C GLU A 13 -7.89 -12.71 -12.13
N PHE A 14 -8.05 -13.02 -10.85
CA PHE A 14 -6.95 -13.13 -9.93
C PHE A 14 -5.88 -14.13 -10.39
N TYR A 15 -6.30 -15.33 -10.81
CA TYR A 15 -5.36 -16.32 -11.33
C TYR A 15 -4.73 -15.93 -12.66
N ARG A 16 -5.49 -15.25 -13.54
CA ARG A 16 -4.94 -14.71 -14.78
C ARG A 16 -3.84 -13.69 -14.50
N GLN A 17 -4.12 -12.74 -13.61
CA GLN A 17 -3.15 -11.73 -13.23
C GLN A 17 -1.90 -12.34 -12.61
N LEU A 18 -2.04 -13.35 -11.73
CA LEU A 18 -0.89 -14.08 -11.21
C LEU A 18 -0.10 -14.79 -12.31
N CYS A 19 -0.76 -15.43 -13.28
CA CYS A 19 -0.06 -16.04 -14.42
C CYS A 19 0.70 -15.00 -15.23
N ASP A 20 0.08 -13.86 -15.56
CA ASP A 20 0.72 -12.76 -16.30
C ASP A 20 1.97 -12.25 -15.55
N GLU A 21 1.87 -12.02 -14.26
CA GLU A 21 2.98 -11.55 -13.43
C GLU A 21 4.14 -12.58 -13.31
N PHE A 22 3.83 -13.87 -13.38
CA PHE A 22 4.82 -14.93 -13.44
C PHE A 22 5.29 -15.23 -14.88
N SER A 23 4.78 -14.50 -15.87
CA SER A 23 5.06 -14.73 -17.33
C SER A 23 4.68 -16.14 -17.76
N LEU A 24 3.55 -16.63 -17.28
CA LEU A 24 2.98 -17.94 -17.61
C LEU A 24 1.82 -17.79 -18.60
N ASP A 25 1.64 -18.80 -19.46
CA ASP A 25 0.48 -18.86 -20.32
C ASP A 25 -0.82 -18.97 -19.53
N VAL A 26 -1.76 -18.08 -19.80
CA VAL A 26 -3.07 -18.08 -19.14
C VAL A 26 -3.97 -19.16 -19.74
N MET A 27 -4.48 -20.02 -18.89
CA MET A 27 -5.38 -21.12 -19.29
C MET A 27 -6.83 -20.83 -18.90
N TYR A 28 -7.79 -21.43 -19.60
CA TYR A 28 -9.22 -21.32 -19.29
C TYR A 28 -9.62 -21.95 -17.97
N SER A 29 -8.81 -22.85 -17.40
CA SER A 29 -9.12 -23.60 -16.19
C SER A 29 -8.39 -23.03 -14.99
N LYS A 30 -9.13 -22.61 -13.95
CA LYS A 30 -8.59 -22.22 -12.65
C LYS A 30 -7.56 -23.24 -12.13
N ARG A 31 -7.90 -24.55 -12.20
CA ARG A 31 -7.04 -25.64 -11.73
C ARG A 31 -5.70 -25.69 -12.47
N LYS A 32 -5.72 -25.42 -13.80
CA LYS A 32 -4.49 -25.41 -14.58
C LYS A 32 -3.61 -24.20 -14.25
N ASN A 33 -4.22 -23.01 -14.13
CA ASN A 33 -3.51 -21.79 -13.70
C ASN A 33 -2.92 -21.97 -12.31
N PHE A 34 -3.69 -22.47 -11.36
CA PHE A 34 -3.23 -22.78 -10.01
C PHE A 34 -1.98 -23.68 -10.04
N LYS A 35 -2.05 -24.80 -10.79
CA LYS A 35 -0.93 -25.73 -10.87
C LYS A 35 0.30 -25.07 -11.53
N ALA A 36 0.12 -24.35 -12.61
CA ALA A 36 1.22 -23.65 -13.29
C ALA A 36 1.93 -22.66 -12.36
N ILE A 37 1.18 -21.89 -11.57
CA ILE A 37 1.73 -20.96 -10.58
C ILE A 37 2.50 -21.71 -9.50
N GLN A 38 1.96 -22.80 -8.94
CA GLN A 38 2.68 -23.59 -7.93
C GLN A 38 3.95 -24.21 -8.48
N ASP A 39 3.90 -24.75 -9.71
CA ASP A 39 5.08 -25.36 -10.36
C ASP A 39 6.16 -24.29 -10.62
N GLU A 40 5.77 -23.08 -11.03
CA GLU A 40 6.71 -21.96 -11.24
C GLU A 40 7.34 -21.49 -9.92
N ILE A 41 6.54 -21.34 -8.86
CA ILE A 41 7.06 -21.00 -7.53
C ILE A 41 8.10 -22.04 -7.09
N LYS A 42 7.80 -23.33 -7.24
CA LYS A 42 8.76 -24.41 -6.93
C LYS A 42 10.03 -24.32 -7.78
N ARG A 43 9.88 -24.06 -9.09
CA ARG A 43 11.01 -23.89 -10.00
C ARG A 43 11.91 -22.74 -9.57
N LEU A 44 11.33 -21.59 -9.23
CA LEU A 44 12.08 -20.41 -8.76
C LEU A 44 12.87 -20.74 -7.50
N VAL A 45 12.26 -21.41 -6.54
CA VAL A 45 12.92 -21.73 -5.26
C VAL A 45 14.00 -22.81 -5.43
N ILE A 46 13.71 -23.90 -6.12
CA ILE A 46 14.61 -25.05 -6.23
C ILE A 46 15.75 -24.78 -7.21
N GLU A 47 15.41 -24.31 -8.43
CA GLU A 47 16.39 -24.16 -9.51
C GLU A 47 17.10 -22.81 -9.47
N LYS A 48 16.37 -21.73 -9.19
CA LYS A 48 16.91 -20.37 -9.20
C LYS A 48 17.34 -19.89 -7.82
N ARG A 49 16.96 -20.58 -6.74
CA ARG A 49 17.16 -20.17 -5.34
C ARG A 49 16.59 -18.76 -5.04
N ILE A 50 15.45 -18.46 -5.67
CA ILE A 50 14.73 -17.20 -5.51
C ILE A 50 13.42 -17.49 -4.82
N THR A 51 13.17 -16.88 -3.66
CA THR A 51 11.87 -16.91 -3.00
C THR A 51 11.03 -15.73 -3.57
N PRO A 52 9.95 -16.01 -4.31
CA PRO A 52 9.10 -14.94 -4.83
C PRO A 52 8.35 -14.24 -3.71
N VAL A 53 8.15 -12.93 -3.86
CA VAL A 53 7.32 -12.09 -2.99
C VAL A 53 6.09 -11.68 -3.77
N ILE A 54 4.90 -12.03 -3.28
CA ILE A 54 3.62 -11.61 -3.83
C ILE A 54 3.05 -10.54 -2.91
N ILE A 55 2.80 -9.36 -3.46
CA ILE A 55 2.20 -8.23 -2.75
C ILE A 55 0.79 -8.03 -3.30
N ILE A 56 -0.20 -8.07 -2.43
CA ILE A 56 -1.59 -7.76 -2.77
C ILE A 56 -1.97 -6.49 -2.02
N ASP A 57 -2.19 -5.43 -2.80
CA ASP A 57 -2.64 -4.15 -2.25
C ASP A 57 -4.17 -4.10 -2.15
N GLU A 58 -4.67 -3.23 -1.28
CA GLU A 58 -6.11 -3.09 -0.97
C GLU A 58 -6.77 -4.46 -0.64
N ALA A 59 -6.07 -5.32 0.11
CA ALA A 59 -6.50 -6.67 0.43
C ALA A 59 -7.85 -6.74 1.18
N ASN A 60 -8.32 -5.62 1.73
CA ASN A 60 -9.65 -5.48 2.33
C ASN A 60 -10.80 -5.67 1.32
N TYR A 61 -10.55 -5.53 0.02
CA TYR A 61 -11.53 -5.77 -1.04
C TYR A 61 -11.47 -7.20 -1.61
N LEU A 62 -10.54 -8.04 -1.16
CA LEU A 62 -10.45 -9.42 -1.65
C LEU A 62 -11.73 -10.21 -1.34
N PRO A 63 -12.36 -10.83 -2.34
CA PRO A 63 -13.45 -11.77 -2.13
C PRO A 63 -13.01 -12.94 -1.23
N PHE A 64 -13.93 -13.42 -0.39
CA PHE A 64 -13.68 -14.56 0.49
C PHE A 64 -13.15 -15.81 -0.25
N ALA A 65 -13.60 -16.02 -1.48
CA ALA A 65 -13.15 -17.12 -2.31
C ALA A 65 -11.64 -17.02 -2.64
N ILE A 66 -11.11 -15.81 -2.86
CA ILE A 66 -9.68 -15.60 -3.11
C ILE A 66 -8.88 -15.80 -1.82
N LEU A 67 -9.37 -15.32 -0.67
CA LEU A 67 -8.73 -15.57 0.63
C LEU A 67 -8.62 -17.08 0.93
N ASN A 68 -9.64 -17.87 0.57
CA ASN A 68 -9.58 -19.32 0.69
C ASN A 68 -8.58 -19.94 -0.29
N ASP A 69 -8.54 -19.45 -1.52
CA ASP A 69 -7.59 -19.94 -2.51
C ASP A 69 -6.14 -19.65 -2.13
N LEU A 70 -5.86 -18.49 -1.54
CA LEU A 70 -4.54 -18.15 -1.03
C LEU A 70 -4.05 -19.15 0.02
N LYS A 71 -4.93 -19.64 0.90
CA LYS A 71 -4.58 -20.68 1.89
C LYS A 71 -4.04 -21.94 1.22
N ILE A 72 -4.67 -22.32 0.10
CA ILE A 72 -4.29 -23.53 -0.63
C ILE A 72 -3.07 -23.26 -1.52
N LEU A 73 -3.00 -22.10 -2.14
CA LEU A 73 -1.90 -21.71 -3.02
C LEU A 73 -0.56 -21.66 -2.26
N LEU A 74 -0.61 -21.23 -1.00
CA LEU A 74 0.56 -21.13 -0.12
C LEU A 74 0.95 -22.47 0.55
N ASN A 75 0.13 -23.51 0.36
CA ASN A 75 0.42 -24.82 0.93
C ASN A 75 1.37 -25.61 0.02
N PHE A 76 2.63 -25.66 0.38
CA PHE A 76 3.65 -26.45 -0.28
C PHE A 76 4.08 -27.63 0.61
N GLU A 77 4.10 -28.82 0.04
CA GLU A 77 4.55 -30.04 0.71
C GLU A 77 3.90 -30.25 2.11
N MET A 78 2.58 -30.10 2.19
CA MET A 78 1.80 -30.19 3.44
C MET A 78 2.26 -29.20 4.53
N ASP A 79 2.49 -27.93 4.14
CA ASP A 79 2.97 -26.84 5.00
C ASP A 79 4.38 -27.04 5.59
N SER A 80 5.21 -27.90 4.99
CA SER A 80 6.56 -28.12 5.47
C SER A 80 7.62 -27.18 4.89
N LYS A 81 7.25 -26.36 3.88
CA LYS A 81 8.17 -25.42 3.22
C LYS A 81 7.49 -24.09 2.88
N ASP A 82 8.15 -23.01 3.24
CA ASP A 82 7.78 -21.63 2.88
C ASP A 82 8.46 -21.24 1.55
N ASN A 83 7.79 -21.55 0.44
CA ASN A 83 8.33 -21.29 -0.90
C ASN A 83 7.99 -19.91 -1.44
N VAL A 84 7.17 -19.12 -0.74
CA VAL A 84 6.71 -17.80 -1.18
C VAL A 84 6.44 -16.91 0.03
N ILE A 85 6.72 -15.63 -0.11
CA ILE A 85 6.34 -14.60 0.85
C ILE A 85 5.09 -13.91 0.32
N LEU A 86 4.01 -13.90 1.11
CA LEU A 86 2.79 -13.14 0.81
C LEU A 86 2.71 -11.92 1.71
N LEU A 87 2.62 -10.74 1.10
CA LEU A 87 2.36 -9.48 1.77
C LEU A 87 0.95 -8.98 1.42
N LEU A 88 0.08 -8.93 2.41
CA LEU A 88 -1.26 -8.36 2.29
C LEU A 88 -1.23 -6.94 2.86
N VAL A 89 -1.49 -5.96 2.00
CA VAL A 89 -1.58 -4.55 2.37
C VAL A 89 -3.04 -4.13 2.29
N GLY A 90 -3.53 -3.41 3.29
CA GLY A 90 -4.93 -3.00 3.31
C GLY A 90 -5.28 -2.14 4.51
N GLN A 91 -6.53 -1.70 4.55
CA GLN A 91 -7.06 -0.86 5.62
C GLN A 91 -7.21 -1.67 6.93
N LYS A 92 -7.28 -0.97 8.07
CA LYS A 92 -7.46 -1.60 9.40
C LYS A 92 -8.69 -2.51 9.48
N THR A 93 -9.74 -2.22 8.71
CA THR A 93 -10.95 -3.04 8.61
C THR A 93 -10.66 -4.46 8.13
N PHE A 94 -9.58 -4.67 7.38
CA PHE A 94 -9.16 -6.01 6.94
C PHE A 94 -8.82 -6.94 8.11
N LEU A 95 -8.34 -6.41 9.23
CA LEU A 95 -8.10 -7.19 10.44
C LEU A 95 -9.40 -7.83 10.97
N ASN A 96 -10.54 -7.13 10.84
CA ASN A 96 -11.84 -7.69 11.19
C ASN A 96 -12.19 -8.88 10.29
N THR A 97 -11.95 -8.76 8.98
CA THR A 97 -12.14 -9.85 8.01
C THR A 97 -11.26 -11.05 8.33
N LEU A 98 -9.98 -10.83 8.66
CA LEU A 98 -9.07 -11.90 9.06
C LEU A 98 -9.46 -12.56 10.38
N SER A 99 -10.13 -11.84 11.26
CA SER A 99 -10.57 -12.33 12.57
C SER A 99 -11.83 -13.18 12.51
N LEU A 100 -12.51 -13.25 11.37
CA LEU A 100 -13.64 -14.16 11.18
C LEU A 100 -13.19 -15.62 11.31
N LYS A 101 -14.00 -16.44 11.97
CA LYS A 101 -13.74 -17.87 12.18
C LYS A 101 -13.44 -18.62 10.88
N SER A 102 -14.06 -18.22 9.77
CA SER A 102 -13.82 -18.75 8.44
C SER A 102 -12.42 -18.49 7.90
N ASN A 103 -11.73 -17.47 8.40
CA ASN A 103 -10.37 -17.07 7.98
C ASN A 103 -9.29 -17.46 9.00
N GLU A 104 -9.63 -18.17 10.05
CA GLU A 104 -8.71 -18.54 11.12
C GLU A 104 -7.44 -19.24 10.61
N SER A 105 -7.57 -20.15 9.65
CA SER A 105 -6.42 -20.84 9.05
C SER A 105 -5.48 -19.90 8.26
N LEU A 106 -5.99 -18.82 7.67
CA LEU A 106 -5.15 -17.78 7.07
C LEU A 106 -4.50 -16.92 8.14
N LYS A 107 -5.27 -16.53 9.16
CA LYS A 107 -4.77 -15.74 10.29
C LYS A 107 -3.61 -16.43 11.02
N GLN A 108 -3.69 -17.75 11.21
CA GLN A 108 -2.64 -18.54 11.87
C GLN A 108 -1.33 -18.58 11.07
N ARG A 109 -1.37 -18.30 9.76
CA ARG A 109 -0.19 -18.22 8.88
C ARG A 109 0.43 -16.83 8.81
N VAL A 110 -0.21 -15.82 9.41
CA VAL A 110 0.34 -14.47 9.48
C VAL A 110 1.47 -14.47 10.51
N SER A 111 2.70 -14.45 10.04
CA SER A 111 3.90 -14.42 10.89
C SER A 111 4.18 -13.02 11.42
N ILE A 112 3.86 -11.98 10.64
CA ILE A 112 4.13 -10.58 10.98
C ILE A 112 2.87 -9.77 10.69
N ASN A 113 2.43 -9.00 11.68
CA ASN A 113 1.38 -8.00 11.55
C ASN A 113 1.97 -6.63 11.89
N TYR A 114 1.96 -5.72 10.93
CA TYR A 114 2.45 -4.36 11.10
C TYR A 114 1.34 -3.34 10.85
N ASN A 115 1.15 -2.42 11.78
CA ASN A 115 0.20 -1.33 11.66
C ASN A 115 0.96 -0.02 11.38
N LEU A 116 0.86 0.48 10.14
CA LEU A 116 1.41 1.77 9.76
C LEU A 116 0.53 2.87 10.36
N GLY A 117 1.07 3.59 11.35
CA GLY A 117 0.41 4.74 11.97
C GLY A 117 0.56 6.01 11.14
N PRO A 118 -0.13 7.09 11.55
CA PRO A 118 0.12 8.42 11.00
C PRO A 118 1.53 8.89 11.37
N LEU A 119 2.07 9.81 10.59
CA LEU A 119 3.35 10.46 10.90
C LEU A 119 3.24 11.26 12.21
N THR A 120 4.27 11.21 13.03
CA THR A 120 4.44 12.14 14.15
C THR A 120 4.66 13.56 13.62
N LYS A 121 4.57 14.59 14.49
CA LYS A 121 4.79 15.98 14.08
C LYS A 121 6.18 16.19 13.47
N ASP A 122 7.21 15.59 14.05
CA ASP A 122 8.58 15.71 13.58
C ASP A 122 8.77 14.99 12.24
N GLU A 123 8.19 13.79 12.08
CA GLU A 123 8.19 13.06 10.80
C GLU A 123 7.42 13.81 9.72
N ALA A 124 6.29 14.42 10.05
CA ALA A 124 5.49 15.22 9.12
C ALA A 124 6.27 16.45 8.66
N ARG A 125 6.99 17.13 9.57
CA ARG A 125 7.87 18.25 9.23
C ARG A 125 8.99 17.79 8.30
N TYR A 126 9.70 16.74 8.69
CA TYR A 126 10.74 16.15 7.86
C TYR A 126 10.22 15.74 6.46
N TYR A 127 9.02 15.17 6.40
CA TYR A 127 8.37 14.80 5.14
C TYR A 127 8.15 16.02 4.23
N ILE A 128 7.63 17.13 4.77
CA ILE A 128 7.43 18.38 4.02
C ILE A 128 8.77 18.90 3.49
N ASP A 129 9.79 18.99 4.36
CA ASP A 129 11.11 19.49 4.00
C ASP A 129 11.74 18.66 2.89
N GLN A 130 11.67 17.33 2.98
CA GLN A 130 12.18 16.42 1.94
C GLN A 130 11.44 16.59 0.60
N LYS A 131 10.13 16.81 0.62
CA LYS A 131 9.35 17.06 -0.60
C LYS A 131 9.73 18.38 -1.25
N LEU A 132 9.88 19.45 -0.48
CA LEU A 132 10.31 20.75 -0.97
C LEU A 132 11.74 20.68 -1.55
N GLN A 133 12.64 20.03 -0.85
CA GLN A 133 14.01 19.82 -1.33
C GLN A 133 14.06 19.02 -2.63
N ALA A 134 13.27 17.95 -2.74
CA ALA A 134 13.17 17.14 -3.96
C ALA A 134 12.61 17.96 -5.14
N ALA A 135 11.79 18.97 -4.87
CA ALA A 135 11.29 19.93 -5.86
C ALA A 135 12.29 21.04 -6.19
N GLY A 136 13.50 21.03 -5.61
CA GLY A 136 14.56 22.01 -5.84
C GLY A 136 14.53 23.24 -4.92
N LEU A 137 13.66 23.25 -3.90
CA LEU A 137 13.55 24.33 -2.93
C LEU A 137 14.47 24.06 -1.73
N ASN A 138 15.62 24.73 -1.68
CA ASN A 138 16.63 24.58 -0.63
C ASN A 138 16.55 25.68 0.44
N THR A 139 15.64 26.63 0.28
CA THR A 139 15.43 27.73 1.24
C THR A 139 14.08 27.55 1.92
N PRO A 140 13.95 27.91 3.21
CA PRO A 140 12.66 27.95 3.88
C PRO A 140 11.69 28.85 3.15
N ILE A 141 10.53 28.32 2.79
CA ILE A 141 9.46 29.06 2.10
C ILE A 141 8.18 29.15 2.94
N MET A 142 8.28 28.80 4.22
CA MET A 142 7.13 28.69 5.11
C MET A 142 7.45 29.16 6.50
N SER A 143 6.55 29.94 7.12
CA SER A 143 6.68 30.36 8.50
C SER A 143 6.49 29.17 9.46
N ILE A 144 7.00 29.28 10.68
CA ILE A 144 6.86 28.21 11.70
C ILE A 144 5.39 27.98 12.04
N GLU A 145 4.60 29.04 12.07
CA GLU A 145 3.17 29.01 12.33
C GLU A 145 2.44 28.25 11.20
N ALA A 146 2.77 28.51 9.93
CA ALA A 146 2.21 27.81 8.78
C ALA A 146 2.52 26.28 8.84
N TYR A 147 3.78 25.91 9.16
CA TYR A 147 4.13 24.50 9.39
C TYR A 147 3.24 23.86 10.45
N ASN A 148 3.09 24.51 11.60
CA ASN A 148 2.31 23.98 12.72
C ASN A 148 0.84 23.81 12.34
N GLN A 149 0.25 24.75 11.61
CA GLN A 149 -1.13 24.66 11.14
C GLN A 149 -1.32 23.49 10.21
N ILE A 150 -0.48 23.34 9.19
CA ILE A 150 -0.56 22.24 8.21
C ILE A 150 -0.38 20.88 8.89
N ILE A 151 0.63 20.73 9.73
CA ILE A 151 0.93 19.47 10.44
C ILE A 151 -0.23 19.07 11.35
N ASN A 152 -0.79 20.03 12.10
CA ASN A 152 -1.91 19.77 13.00
C ASN A 152 -3.19 19.40 12.21
N ALA A 153 -3.50 20.10 11.14
CA ALA A 153 -4.68 19.82 10.32
C ALA A 153 -4.59 18.47 9.60
N ALA A 154 -3.40 18.12 9.12
CA ALA A 154 -3.19 16.87 8.41
C ALA A 154 -3.21 15.62 9.30
N ASN A 155 -3.13 15.75 10.62
CA ASN A 155 -3.11 14.63 11.58
C ASN A 155 -2.12 13.51 11.20
N GLY A 156 -0.97 13.87 10.62
CA GLY A 156 0.06 12.94 10.19
C GLY A 156 -0.28 12.10 8.94
N VAL A 157 -1.30 12.47 8.18
CA VAL A 157 -1.67 11.78 6.94
C VAL A 157 -0.95 12.39 5.74
N PRO A 158 0.02 11.70 5.09
CA PRO A 158 0.83 12.26 4.01
C PRO A 158 0.03 12.80 2.83
N ARG A 159 -1.08 12.13 2.48
CA ARG A 159 -1.97 12.57 1.41
C ARG A 159 -2.58 13.95 1.70
N VAL A 160 -3.03 14.15 2.95
CA VAL A 160 -3.60 15.44 3.37
C VAL A 160 -2.53 16.52 3.40
N ILE A 161 -1.32 16.19 3.90
CA ILE A 161 -0.17 17.11 3.84
C ILE A 161 0.07 17.58 2.42
N ASN A 162 0.15 16.65 1.45
CA ASN A 162 0.38 17.02 0.05
C ASN A 162 -0.73 17.92 -0.49
N GLN A 163 -2.00 17.58 -0.25
CA GLN A 163 -3.14 18.37 -0.73
C GLN A 163 -3.12 19.80 -0.19
N VAL A 164 -2.86 19.96 1.12
CA VAL A 164 -2.78 21.30 1.74
C VAL A 164 -1.56 22.05 1.24
N MET A 165 -0.41 21.38 1.09
CA MET A 165 0.81 21.99 0.56
C MET A 165 0.64 22.45 -0.89
N ASP A 166 0.02 21.67 -1.75
CA ASP A 166 -0.25 22.04 -3.14
C ASP A 166 -1.11 23.33 -3.21
N LYS A 167 -2.13 23.43 -2.36
CA LYS A 167 -2.97 24.63 -2.25
C LYS A 167 -2.19 25.83 -1.70
N ALA A 168 -1.45 25.66 -0.63
CA ALA A 168 -0.64 26.72 -0.03
C ALA A 168 0.41 27.27 -1.02
N LEU A 169 1.04 26.40 -1.81
CA LEU A 169 1.97 26.80 -2.86
C LEU A 169 1.27 27.59 -3.99
N LEU A 170 0.06 27.20 -4.37
CA LEU A 170 -0.73 27.95 -5.35
C LEU A 170 -1.10 29.35 -4.84
N LEU A 171 -1.49 29.46 -3.57
CA LEU A 171 -1.77 30.76 -2.94
C LEU A 171 -0.52 31.64 -2.90
N LEU A 172 0.64 31.07 -2.56
CA LEU A 172 1.91 31.77 -2.59
C LEU A 172 2.25 32.29 -3.99
N CYS A 173 2.10 31.45 -5.02
CA CYS A 173 2.32 31.86 -6.41
C CYS A 173 1.41 33.00 -6.83
N ASN A 174 0.13 32.93 -6.48
CA ASN A 174 -0.88 33.96 -6.83
C ASN A 174 -0.59 35.31 -6.14
N SER A 175 -0.14 35.28 -4.90
CA SER A 175 0.21 36.49 -4.14
C SER A 175 1.54 37.11 -4.56
N LYS A 176 2.34 36.41 -5.38
CA LYS A 176 3.74 36.78 -5.69
C LYS A 176 4.60 36.97 -4.43
N GLY A 177 4.23 36.29 -3.35
CA GLY A 177 4.96 36.28 -2.09
C GLY A 177 6.22 35.41 -2.17
N THR A 178 7.02 35.46 -1.14
CA THR A 178 8.25 34.66 -0.99
C THR A 178 8.13 33.58 0.09
N GLU A 179 7.06 33.64 0.91
CA GLU A 179 6.86 32.77 2.05
C GLU A 179 5.36 32.45 2.25
N ILE A 180 5.06 31.20 2.55
CA ILE A 180 3.72 30.78 2.96
C ILE A 180 3.48 31.23 4.40
N THR A 181 2.52 32.13 4.57
CA THR A 181 2.12 32.67 5.86
C THR A 181 1.11 31.75 6.56
N GLU A 182 0.89 31.96 7.84
CA GLU A 182 -0.15 31.26 8.59
C GLU A 182 -1.55 31.43 7.97
N THR A 183 -1.87 32.63 7.48
CA THR A 183 -3.15 32.89 6.83
C THR A 183 -3.35 32.09 5.56
N MET A 184 -2.31 31.97 4.72
CA MET A 184 -2.34 31.13 3.52
C MET A 184 -2.49 29.65 3.87
N ALA A 185 -1.81 29.20 4.92
CA ALA A 185 -1.95 27.81 5.40
C ALA A 185 -3.38 27.53 5.87
N MET A 186 -4.00 28.42 6.63
CA MET A 186 -5.40 28.29 7.08
C MET A 186 -6.38 28.27 5.90
N GLU A 187 -6.19 29.15 4.92
CA GLU A 187 -7.01 29.18 3.70
C GLU A 187 -6.91 27.86 2.93
N ALA A 188 -5.68 27.36 2.73
CA ALA A 188 -5.43 26.09 2.08
C ALA A 188 -6.09 24.90 2.81
N ILE A 189 -6.02 24.90 4.15
CA ILE A 189 -6.66 23.87 4.99
C ILE A 189 -8.17 23.89 4.80
N ASN A 190 -8.79 25.07 4.84
CA ASN A 190 -10.23 25.21 4.67
C ASN A 190 -10.71 24.73 3.29
N GLU A 191 -9.93 24.97 2.23
CA GLU A 191 -10.27 24.49 0.89
C GLU A 191 -10.16 22.96 0.75
N VAL A 192 -9.26 22.32 1.48
CA VAL A 192 -9.05 20.85 1.42
C VAL A 192 -10.04 20.10 2.33
N SER A 193 -10.56 20.76 3.37
CA SER A 193 -11.48 20.15 4.33
C SER A 193 -12.93 20.02 3.83
N LEU A 194 -13.22 20.44 2.60
CA LEU A 194 -14.49 20.28 1.89
C LEU A 194 -14.54 18.94 1.17
#